data_9d1fc45be7c97d027a59ed995631b77b
#
_entry.id   9d1fc45be7c97d027a59ed995631b77b
#
_cell.length_a   1.000
_cell.length_b   1.000
_cell.length_c   1.000
_cell.angle_alpha   90.00
_cell.angle_beta   90.00
_cell.angle_gamma   90.00
#
_symmetry.space_group_name_H-M   'P 1'
#
loop_
_entity.id
_entity.type
_entity.pdbx_description
1 polymer ?
#
loop_
_entity_poly.entity_id
_entity_poly.type
_entity_poly.pdbx_seq_one_letter_code
_entity_poly.pdbx_strand_id
1 'polypeptide(L)'
;MFLIIPLHRGGFRWRPRWGIRGYGLGAAARITVWTFTALVIAQFAGIIMKKMLSHVRLVHPEVSSSISAYDNAFLIFMLPQSFITTSILTALFPRMSRANADGSNSAMKKLLRQGLEMPALAIIPCSLAMVVLARPGVQTVFSLEPGQVGSLARAVAVMGVGLLPFGIATLQQRYCFAREDGKLNLIMQAVTTGVQLIILVTMFVFPPQHALVVVAAAQTIANLVGAVAWLVVASRQLGGIGMGEVNRLWTKLAVASIVAAVPTYLVAHGIDAAGHGAWVGHAGGTLIGGVLFVALFLVLAKILRIVEVLDLLNPMLRKMMRRS
;
A
#
# COMPACT_ATOMS: atom_id res chain seq x y z
N MET A 1 19.65 -2.19 -25.23
CA MET A 1 20.67 -1.82 -26.24
C MET A 1 21.69 -0.79 -25.73
N PHE A 2 21.33 0.19 -24.91
CA PHE A 2 22.24 1.25 -24.42
C PHE A 2 23.39 0.81 -23.49
N LEU A 3 23.31 -0.36 -22.86
CA LEU A 3 24.36 -0.87 -21.95
C LEU A 3 25.50 -1.62 -22.65
N ILE A 4 25.35 -2.02 -23.90
CA ILE A 4 26.37 -2.82 -24.63
C ILE A 4 27.60 -1.99 -24.91
N ILE A 5 27.43 -0.73 -25.29
CA ILE A 5 28.55 0.17 -25.66
C ILE A 5 29.47 0.48 -24.46
N PRO A 6 28.96 0.90 -23.29
CA PRO A 6 29.81 1.15 -22.12
C PRO A 6 30.44 -0.13 -21.55
N LEU A 7 29.73 -1.29 -21.61
CA LEU A 7 30.29 -2.58 -21.21
C LEU A 7 31.45 -3.02 -22.10
N HIS A 8 31.34 -2.83 -23.42
CA HIS A 8 32.41 -3.15 -24.35
C HIS A 8 33.65 -2.23 -24.18
N ARG A 9 33.42 -0.94 -23.89
CA ARG A 9 34.47 0.01 -23.55
C ARG A 9 35.15 -0.27 -22.21
N GLY A 10 34.43 -0.88 -21.27
CA GLY A 10 34.95 -1.34 -19.98
C GLY A 10 35.70 -2.67 -20.03
N GLY A 11 35.99 -3.20 -21.24
CA GLY A 11 36.74 -4.44 -21.41
C GLY A 11 35.92 -5.72 -21.26
N PHE A 12 34.61 -5.61 -21.09
CA PHE A 12 33.75 -6.77 -20.99
C PHE A 12 33.57 -7.44 -22.34
N ARG A 13 34.09 -8.66 -22.50
CA ARG A 13 33.91 -9.51 -23.69
C ARG A 13 32.87 -10.57 -23.37
N TRP A 14 31.67 -10.45 -23.94
CA TRP A 14 30.63 -11.46 -23.83
C TRP A 14 31.09 -12.74 -24.56
N ARG A 15 31.17 -13.85 -23.81
CA ARG A 15 31.44 -15.17 -24.38
C ARG A 15 30.24 -16.07 -24.04
N PRO A 16 29.50 -16.61 -25.00
CA PRO A 16 28.44 -17.57 -24.73
C PRO A 16 29.04 -18.83 -24.09
N ARG A 17 28.67 -19.11 -22.85
CA ARG A 17 29.05 -20.36 -22.19
C ARG A 17 27.79 -21.15 -21.93
N TRP A 18 27.67 -22.30 -22.56
CA TRP A 18 26.59 -23.24 -22.39
C TRP A 18 26.95 -24.16 -21.21
N GLY A 19 26.26 -24.03 -20.10
CA GLY A 19 26.44 -24.86 -18.92
C GLY A 19 26.02 -24.16 -17.65
N ILE A 20 25.12 -24.78 -16.88
CA ILE A 20 24.55 -24.22 -15.65
C ILE A 20 25.30 -24.75 -14.40
N ARG A 21 26.08 -25.84 -14.57
CA ARG A 21 26.79 -26.49 -13.46
C ARG A 21 28.02 -25.69 -13.02
N GLY A 22 28.13 -25.43 -11.72
CA GLY A 22 29.29 -24.74 -11.13
C GLY A 22 29.14 -23.23 -10.85
N TYR A 23 28.06 -22.57 -11.30
CA TYR A 23 27.87 -21.12 -11.14
C TYR A 23 26.98 -20.71 -9.95
N GLY A 24 26.63 -21.63 -9.05
CA GLY A 24 25.75 -21.33 -7.90
C GLY A 24 24.29 -21.00 -8.28
N LEU A 25 23.92 -21.19 -9.55
CA LEU A 25 22.58 -20.86 -10.08
C LEU A 25 21.44 -21.68 -9.47
N GLY A 26 21.74 -22.82 -8.80
CA GLY A 26 20.72 -23.67 -8.19
C GLY A 26 19.93 -22.99 -7.07
N ALA A 27 20.58 -22.20 -6.23
CA ALA A 27 19.91 -21.41 -5.19
C ALA A 27 19.06 -20.30 -5.81
N ALA A 28 19.61 -19.56 -6.75
CA ALA A 28 18.88 -18.50 -7.47
C ALA A 28 17.67 -19.06 -8.24
N ALA A 29 17.83 -20.18 -8.95
CA ALA A 29 16.74 -20.84 -9.66
C ALA A 29 15.61 -21.27 -8.72
N ARG A 30 15.96 -21.83 -7.55
CA ARG A 30 14.96 -22.24 -6.56
C ARG A 30 14.14 -21.05 -6.03
N ILE A 31 14.79 -19.94 -5.70
CA ILE A 31 14.11 -18.72 -5.28
C ILE A 31 13.21 -18.20 -6.39
N THR A 32 13.71 -18.20 -7.64
CA THR A 32 12.96 -17.77 -8.82
C THR A 32 11.70 -18.61 -9.02
N VAL A 33 11.76 -19.94 -8.90
CA VAL A 33 10.60 -20.82 -9.04
C VAL A 33 9.53 -20.50 -7.99
N TRP A 34 9.90 -20.35 -6.71
CA TRP A 34 8.94 -20.02 -5.66
C TRP A 34 8.32 -18.63 -5.87
N THR A 35 9.12 -17.64 -6.25
CA THR A 35 8.64 -16.29 -6.51
C THR A 35 7.74 -16.24 -7.73
N PHE A 36 8.11 -16.95 -8.81
CA PHE A 36 7.30 -17.02 -10.02
C PHE A 36 5.94 -17.71 -9.73
N THR A 37 5.93 -18.79 -8.97
CA THR A 37 4.69 -19.45 -8.54
C THR A 37 3.82 -18.52 -7.72
N ALA A 38 4.39 -17.72 -6.83
CA ALA A 38 3.64 -16.70 -6.06
C ALA A 38 3.01 -15.65 -6.98
N LEU A 39 3.74 -15.16 -8.00
CA LEU A 39 3.21 -14.23 -8.99
C LEU A 39 2.08 -14.85 -9.81
N VAL A 40 2.22 -16.11 -10.23
CA VAL A 40 1.18 -16.84 -10.98
C VAL A 40 -0.10 -16.92 -10.14
N ILE A 41 -0.01 -17.30 -8.87
CA ILE A 41 -1.16 -17.37 -7.96
C ILE A 41 -1.84 -15.99 -7.84
N ALA A 42 -1.07 -14.91 -7.68
CA ALA A 42 -1.62 -13.56 -7.60
C ALA A 42 -2.33 -13.15 -8.89
N GLN A 43 -1.77 -13.48 -10.06
CA GLN A 43 -2.38 -13.17 -11.36
C GLN A 43 -3.67 -13.95 -11.59
N PHE A 44 -3.72 -15.23 -11.23
CA PHE A 44 -4.95 -16.01 -11.30
C PHE A 44 -6.06 -15.43 -10.43
N ALA A 45 -5.74 -15.00 -9.20
CA ALA A 45 -6.71 -14.32 -8.34
C ALA A 45 -7.23 -13.01 -8.96
N GLY A 46 -6.35 -12.22 -9.57
CA GLY A 46 -6.72 -11.00 -10.29
C GLY A 46 -7.65 -11.27 -11.47
N ILE A 47 -7.38 -12.34 -12.24
CA ILE A 47 -8.24 -12.76 -13.36
C ILE A 47 -9.62 -13.20 -12.84
N ILE A 48 -9.68 -14.00 -11.79
CA ILE A 48 -10.93 -14.47 -11.18
C ILE A 48 -11.75 -13.26 -10.71
N MET A 49 -11.13 -12.35 -9.97
CA MET A 49 -11.76 -11.14 -9.48
C MET A 49 -12.35 -10.29 -10.62
N LYS A 50 -11.59 -10.04 -11.69
CA LYS A 50 -12.05 -9.28 -12.85
C LYS A 50 -13.18 -9.99 -13.59
N LYS A 51 -13.14 -11.32 -13.71
CA LYS A 51 -14.22 -12.12 -14.29
C LYS A 51 -15.50 -12.03 -13.45
N MET A 52 -15.40 -12.13 -12.13
CA MET A 52 -16.56 -12.00 -11.24
C MET A 52 -17.19 -10.61 -11.35
N LEU A 53 -16.37 -9.57 -11.35
CA LEU A 53 -16.85 -8.18 -11.50
C LEU A 53 -17.50 -7.93 -12.87
N SER A 54 -16.92 -8.49 -13.94
CA SER A 54 -17.50 -8.45 -15.30
C SER A 54 -18.85 -9.20 -15.37
N HIS A 55 -18.96 -10.34 -14.73
CA HIS A 55 -20.20 -11.11 -14.67
C HIS A 55 -21.33 -10.32 -13.99
N VAL A 56 -21.06 -9.66 -12.87
CA VAL A 56 -22.05 -8.80 -12.19
C VAL A 56 -22.55 -7.71 -13.12
N ARG A 57 -21.67 -7.08 -13.90
CA ARG A 57 -22.07 -6.04 -14.87
C ARG A 57 -22.89 -6.59 -16.04
N LEU A 58 -22.60 -7.81 -16.49
CA LEU A 58 -23.37 -8.46 -17.58
C LEU A 58 -24.79 -8.82 -17.15
N VAL A 59 -24.96 -9.29 -15.91
CA VAL A 59 -26.27 -9.68 -15.37
C VAL A 59 -27.07 -8.47 -14.89
N HIS A 60 -26.39 -7.43 -14.41
CA HIS A 60 -26.96 -6.20 -13.86
C HIS A 60 -26.36 -4.97 -14.52
N PRO A 61 -26.74 -4.64 -15.78
CA PRO A 61 -26.17 -3.51 -16.51
C PRO A 61 -26.42 -2.14 -15.85
N GLU A 62 -27.47 -2.05 -15.03
CA GLU A 62 -27.83 -0.86 -14.25
C GLU A 62 -26.84 -0.55 -13.11
N VAL A 63 -25.99 -1.52 -12.74
CA VAL A 63 -25.03 -1.34 -11.66
C VAL A 63 -23.72 -0.79 -12.21
N SER A 64 -23.25 0.31 -11.61
CA SER A 64 -22.00 0.99 -11.99
C SER A 64 -20.71 0.24 -11.59
N SER A 65 -20.83 -1.05 -11.27
CA SER A 65 -19.67 -1.91 -10.98
C SER A 65 -18.97 -2.31 -12.26
N SER A 66 -17.78 -1.78 -12.50
CA SER A 66 -17.00 -2.09 -13.71
C SER A 66 -15.54 -2.38 -13.35
N ILE A 67 -14.85 -3.10 -14.24
CA ILE A 67 -13.41 -3.30 -14.15
C ILE A 67 -12.70 -1.95 -14.13
N SER A 68 -13.14 -0.99 -14.98
CA SER A 68 -12.57 0.36 -15.00
C SER A 68 -12.75 1.10 -13.68
N ALA A 69 -13.90 0.94 -13.00
CA ALA A 69 -14.12 1.54 -11.69
C ALA A 69 -13.15 0.96 -10.63
N TYR A 70 -12.92 -0.35 -10.68
CA TYR A 70 -11.91 -0.97 -9.82
C TYR A 70 -10.49 -0.48 -10.14
N ASP A 71 -10.10 -0.46 -11.41
CA ASP A 71 -8.77 -0.02 -11.83
C ASP A 71 -8.54 1.46 -11.46
N ASN A 72 -9.56 2.32 -11.55
CA ASN A 72 -9.51 3.72 -11.09
C ASN A 72 -9.34 3.82 -9.56
N ALA A 73 -10.09 3.03 -8.78
CA ALA A 73 -9.94 2.99 -7.33
C ALA A 73 -8.52 2.52 -6.94
N PHE A 74 -8.03 1.48 -7.62
CA PHE A 74 -6.69 0.92 -7.38
C PHE A 74 -5.58 1.89 -7.75
N LEU A 75 -5.77 2.71 -8.79
CA LEU A 75 -4.83 3.75 -9.18
C LEU A 75 -4.67 4.80 -8.07
N ILE A 76 -5.78 5.30 -7.51
CA ILE A 76 -5.74 6.24 -6.37
C ILE A 76 -5.06 5.59 -5.17
N PHE A 77 -5.39 4.34 -4.86
CA PHE A 77 -4.78 3.57 -3.78
C PHE A 77 -3.26 3.40 -3.95
N MET A 78 -2.79 3.20 -5.17
CA MET A 78 -1.37 2.97 -5.46
C MET A 78 -0.52 4.22 -5.35
N LEU A 79 -1.08 5.44 -5.44
CA LEU A 79 -0.30 6.68 -5.37
C LEU A 79 0.49 6.81 -4.06
N PRO A 80 -0.12 6.77 -2.85
CA PRO A 80 0.64 6.85 -1.60
C PRO A 80 1.63 5.69 -1.45
N GLN A 81 1.23 4.49 -1.85
CA GLN A 81 2.08 3.29 -1.74
C GLN A 81 3.36 3.41 -2.57
N SER A 82 3.24 3.88 -3.82
CA SER A 82 4.38 4.02 -4.72
C SER A 82 5.38 5.04 -4.22
N PHE A 83 4.90 6.20 -3.79
CA PHE A 83 5.78 7.30 -3.37
C PHE A 83 6.39 7.08 -1.98
N ILE A 84 5.64 6.53 -1.04
CA ILE A 84 6.06 6.44 0.36
C ILE A 84 6.68 5.06 0.63
N THR A 85 5.86 4.00 0.57
CA THR A 85 6.28 2.67 0.99
C THR A 85 7.38 2.13 0.11
N THR A 86 7.20 2.17 -1.21
CA THR A 86 8.18 1.60 -2.15
C THR A 86 9.52 2.32 -2.07
N SER A 87 9.53 3.64 -1.94
CA SER A 87 10.78 4.42 -1.83
C SER A 87 11.56 4.06 -0.58
N ILE A 88 10.90 4.02 0.59
CA ILE A 88 11.53 3.70 1.86
C ILE A 88 12.05 2.25 1.86
N LEU A 89 11.22 1.30 1.44
CA LEU A 89 11.58 -0.11 1.44
C LEU A 89 12.69 -0.43 0.42
N THR A 90 12.74 0.28 -0.70
CA THR A 90 13.85 0.13 -1.67
C THR A 90 15.17 0.57 -1.07
N ALA A 91 15.19 1.63 -0.26
CA ALA A 91 16.38 2.08 0.46
C ALA A 91 16.81 1.13 1.60
N LEU A 92 15.84 0.44 2.23
CA LEU A 92 16.12 -0.52 3.31
C LEU A 92 16.58 -1.89 2.79
N PHE A 93 16.14 -2.30 1.62
CA PHE A 93 16.37 -3.65 1.07
C PHE A 93 17.86 -4.07 1.02
N PRO A 94 18.81 -3.26 0.49
CA PRO A 94 20.23 -3.64 0.48
C PRO A 94 20.81 -3.82 1.89
N ARG A 95 20.31 -3.05 2.87
CA ARG A 95 20.74 -3.16 4.27
C ARG A 95 20.21 -4.45 4.90
N MET A 96 18.96 -4.85 4.57
CA MET A 96 18.39 -6.12 5.00
C MET A 96 19.15 -7.30 4.42
N SER A 97 19.54 -7.25 3.14
CA SER A 97 20.35 -8.30 2.50
C SER A 97 21.73 -8.43 3.16
N ARG A 98 22.37 -7.31 3.49
CA ARG A 98 23.64 -7.33 4.25
C ARG A 98 23.48 -7.92 5.64
N ALA A 99 22.46 -7.49 6.39
CA ALA A 99 22.18 -8.03 7.72
C ALA A 99 21.94 -9.55 7.71
N ASN A 100 21.32 -10.06 6.64
CA ASN A 100 21.16 -11.51 6.43
C ASN A 100 22.51 -12.20 6.12
N ALA A 101 23.32 -11.63 5.23
CA ALA A 101 24.65 -12.15 4.91
C ALA A 101 25.58 -12.21 6.12
N ASP A 102 25.49 -11.20 7.01
CA ASP A 102 26.26 -11.12 8.26
C ASP A 102 25.67 -12.01 9.37
N GLY A 103 24.55 -12.70 9.15
CA GLY A 103 23.84 -13.50 10.15
C GLY A 103 23.29 -12.70 11.33
N SER A 104 23.19 -11.37 11.22
CA SER A 104 22.83 -10.47 12.31
C SER A 104 21.32 -10.33 12.46
N ASN A 105 20.72 -11.15 13.32
CA ASN A 105 19.30 -11.03 13.67
C ASN A 105 18.96 -9.69 14.34
N SER A 106 19.88 -9.11 15.11
CA SER A 106 19.66 -7.83 15.78
C SER A 106 19.56 -6.67 14.77
N ALA A 107 20.43 -6.65 13.75
CA ALA A 107 20.35 -5.68 12.66
C ALA A 107 19.07 -5.87 11.84
N MET A 108 18.68 -7.11 11.54
CA MET A 108 17.45 -7.44 10.82
C MET A 108 16.21 -6.96 11.59
N LYS A 109 16.12 -7.18 12.91
CA LYS A 109 15.03 -6.66 13.76
C LYS A 109 14.91 -5.15 13.66
N LYS A 110 16.03 -4.43 13.78
CA LYS A 110 16.05 -2.96 13.67
C LYS A 110 15.55 -2.48 12.31
N LEU A 111 15.98 -3.13 11.22
CA LEU A 111 15.56 -2.78 9.87
C LEU A 111 14.09 -3.09 9.62
N LEU A 112 13.56 -4.21 10.11
CA LEU A 112 12.13 -4.52 10.05
C LEU A 112 11.32 -3.48 10.81
N ARG A 113 11.73 -3.12 12.01
CA ARG A 113 11.09 -2.07 12.79
C ARG A 113 11.08 -0.74 12.04
N GLN A 114 12.20 -0.33 11.46
CA GLN A 114 12.26 0.85 10.60
C GLN A 114 11.30 0.75 9.40
N GLY A 115 11.20 -0.44 8.78
CA GLY A 115 10.28 -0.70 7.67
C GLY A 115 8.79 -0.66 8.06
N LEU A 116 8.47 -0.88 9.34
CA LEU A 116 7.11 -0.76 9.89
C LEU A 116 6.80 0.67 10.34
N GLU A 117 7.75 1.37 10.94
CA GLU A 117 7.57 2.70 11.52
C GLU A 117 7.63 3.82 10.46
N MET A 118 8.69 3.84 9.64
CA MET A 118 8.91 4.96 8.70
C MET A 118 7.79 5.14 7.67
N PRO A 119 7.32 4.09 6.94
CA PRO A 119 6.21 4.28 6.04
C PRO A 119 4.92 4.66 6.76
N ALA A 120 4.69 4.14 7.97
CA ALA A 120 3.47 4.39 8.74
C ALA A 120 3.27 5.87 9.08
N LEU A 121 4.35 6.64 9.24
CA LEU A 121 4.29 8.08 9.52
C LEU A 121 3.48 8.86 8.49
N ALA A 122 3.50 8.43 7.25
CA ALA A 122 2.75 9.06 6.16
C ALA A 122 1.56 8.20 5.68
N ILE A 123 1.69 6.86 5.69
CA ILE A 123 0.64 5.95 5.20
C ILE A 123 -0.60 6.00 6.10
N ILE A 124 -0.46 6.05 7.43
CA ILE A 124 -1.62 6.12 8.33
C ILE A 124 -2.42 7.41 8.12
N PRO A 125 -1.83 8.62 8.11
CA PRO A 125 -2.59 9.83 7.78
C PRO A 125 -3.13 9.82 6.34
N CYS A 126 -2.38 9.34 5.34
CA CYS A 126 -2.89 9.20 3.97
C CYS A 126 -4.10 8.25 3.91
N SER A 127 -4.11 7.17 4.68
CA SER A 127 -5.23 6.23 4.78
C SER A 127 -6.51 6.96 5.22
N LEU A 128 -6.44 7.74 6.29
CA LEU A 128 -7.59 8.51 6.80
C LEU A 128 -8.00 9.64 5.86
N ALA A 129 -7.03 10.34 5.25
CA ALA A 129 -7.31 11.34 4.23
C ALA A 129 -8.07 10.75 3.05
N MET A 130 -7.65 9.55 2.56
CA MET A 130 -8.37 8.84 1.49
C MET A 130 -9.80 8.47 1.89
N VAL A 131 -10.04 8.06 3.13
CA VAL A 131 -11.38 7.74 3.61
C VAL A 131 -12.27 8.99 3.62
N VAL A 132 -11.76 10.09 4.17
CA VAL A 132 -12.53 11.32 4.39
C VAL A 132 -12.77 12.09 3.10
N LEU A 133 -11.77 12.14 2.22
CA LEU A 133 -11.81 12.87 0.96
C LEU A 133 -12.19 11.98 -0.24
N ALA A 134 -12.63 10.74 -0.01
CA ALA A 134 -12.94 9.80 -1.09
C ALA A 134 -13.95 10.37 -2.09
N ARG A 135 -15.06 10.94 -1.61
CA ARG A 135 -16.13 11.46 -2.48
C ARG A 135 -15.71 12.70 -3.26
N PRO A 136 -15.31 13.82 -2.62
CA PRO A 136 -14.87 15.00 -3.37
C PRO A 136 -13.63 14.72 -4.21
N GLY A 137 -12.70 13.86 -3.75
CA GLY A 137 -11.53 13.45 -4.50
C GLY A 137 -11.84 12.68 -5.78
N VAL A 138 -12.75 11.73 -5.72
CA VAL A 138 -13.21 10.99 -6.90
C VAL A 138 -13.89 11.92 -7.90
N GLN A 139 -14.73 12.85 -7.45
CA GLN A 139 -15.41 13.82 -8.30
C GLN A 139 -14.44 14.84 -8.93
N THR A 140 -13.34 15.14 -8.24
CA THR A 140 -12.30 16.03 -8.79
C THR A 140 -11.50 15.36 -9.91
N VAL A 141 -11.17 14.08 -9.73
CA VAL A 141 -10.27 13.36 -10.65
C VAL A 141 -11.02 12.74 -11.83
N PHE A 142 -12.25 12.29 -11.60
CA PHE A 142 -13.04 11.57 -12.61
C PHE A 142 -14.37 12.28 -12.88
N SER A 143 -14.65 12.55 -14.15
CA SER A 143 -15.96 13.05 -14.61
C SER A 143 -16.94 11.88 -14.72
N LEU A 144 -17.57 11.50 -13.60
CA LEU A 144 -18.48 10.35 -13.50
C LEU A 144 -19.89 10.82 -13.16
N GLU A 145 -20.87 10.00 -13.54
CA GLU A 145 -22.27 10.20 -13.12
C GLU A 145 -22.44 10.02 -11.61
N PRO A 146 -23.41 10.70 -10.97
CA PRO A 146 -23.60 10.67 -9.51
C PRO A 146 -23.69 9.26 -8.91
N GLY A 147 -24.32 8.31 -9.60
CA GLY A 147 -24.43 6.91 -9.16
C GLY A 147 -23.10 6.17 -9.15
N GLN A 148 -22.22 6.48 -10.11
CA GLN A 148 -20.89 5.87 -10.24
C GLN A 148 -19.92 6.43 -9.19
N VAL A 149 -20.02 7.73 -8.91
CA VAL A 149 -19.22 8.40 -7.87
C VAL A 149 -19.39 7.72 -6.53
N GLY A 150 -20.63 7.45 -6.11
CA GLY A 150 -20.91 6.86 -4.79
C GLY A 150 -20.31 5.48 -4.59
N SER A 151 -20.34 4.61 -5.60
CA SER A 151 -19.73 3.27 -5.52
C SER A 151 -18.21 3.32 -5.57
N LEU A 152 -17.63 4.15 -6.44
CA LEU A 152 -16.19 4.33 -6.54
C LEU A 152 -15.60 4.96 -5.27
N ALA A 153 -16.23 6.00 -4.72
CA ALA A 153 -15.79 6.65 -3.48
C ALA A 153 -15.81 5.68 -2.29
N ARG A 154 -16.84 4.83 -2.17
CA ARG A 154 -16.88 3.80 -1.13
C ARG A 154 -15.75 2.78 -1.30
N ALA A 155 -15.48 2.34 -2.52
CA ALA A 155 -14.38 1.43 -2.79
C ALA A 155 -13.01 2.05 -2.44
N VAL A 156 -12.77 3.31 -2.83
CA VAL A 156 -11.56 4.07 -2.49
C VAL A 156 -11.41 4.20 -0.96
N ALA A 157 -12.49 4.50 -0.25
CA ALA A 157 -12.46 4.60 1.21
C ALA A 157 -12.10 3.26 1.87
N VAL A 158 -12.69 2.15 1.42
CA VAL A 158 -12.38 0.80 1.93
C VAL A 158 -10.95 0.41 1.61
N MET A 159 -10.46 0.66 0.39
CA MET A 159 -9.07 0.44 0.02
C MET A 159 -8.12 1.31 0.85
N GLY A 160 -8.52 2.56 1.14
CA GLY A 160 -7.76 3.47 2.00
C GLY A 160 -7.39 2.84 3.34
N VAL A 161 -8.33 2.14 3.99
CA VAL A 161 -8.05 1.37 5.22
C VAL A 161 -7.00 0.28 5.00
N GLY A 162 -6.94 -0.28 3.80
CA GLY A 162 -5.99 -1.31 3.39
C GLY A 162 -4.56 -0.82 3.12
N LEU A 163 -4.29 0.50 3.13
CA LEU A 163 -2.97 1.04 2.79
C LEU A 163 -1.85 0.53 3.70
N LEU A 164 -2.04 0.57 5.02
CA LEU A 164 -1.03 0.08 5.96
C LEU A 164 -0.79 -1.43 5.85
N PRO A 165 -1.82 -2.30 5.85
CA PRO A 165 -1.64 -3.72 5.62
C PRO A 165 -0.94 -4.07 4.31
N PHE A 166 -1.25 -3.37 3.23
CA PHE A 166 -0.58 -3.55 1.94
C PHE A 166 0.90 -3.13 1.99
N GLY A 167 1.21 -2.05 2.70
CA GLY A 167 2.60 -1.63 2.97
C GLY A 167 3.38 -2.69 3.73
N ILE A 168 2.76 -3.34 4.72
CA ILE A 168 3.34 -4.46 5.47
C ILE A 168 3.56 -5.68 4.56
N ALA A 169 2.62 -5.99 3.65
CA ALA A 169 2.80 -7.05 2.67
C ALA A 169 3.98 -6.77 1.71
N THR A 170 4.19 -5.50 1.34
CA THR A 170 5.35 -5.10 0.54
C THR A 170 6.66 -5.27 1.32
N LEU A 171 6.68 -4.91 2.61
CA LEU A 171 7.82 -5.16 3.50
C LEU A 171 8.12 -6.66 3.64
N GLN A 172 7.06 -7.49 3.77
CA GLN A 172 7.17 -8.95 3.83
C GLN A 172 7.88 -9.51 2.59
N GLN A 173 7.52 -9.07 1.39
CA GLN A 173 8.19 -9.51 0.17
C GLN A 173 9.68 -9.13 0.19
N ARG A 174 10.02 -7.91 0.59
CA ARG A 174 11.42 -7.46 0.70
C ARG A 174 12.20 -8.27 1.74
N TYR A 175 11.59 -8.58 2.87
CA TYR A 175 12.18 -9.43 3.91
C TYR A 175 12.45 -10.84 3.39
N CYS A 176 11.48 -11.47 2.73
CA CYS A 176 11.66 -12.80 2.15
C CYS A 176 12.77 -12.82 1.10
N PHE A 177 12.84 -11.81 0.22
CA PHE A 177 13.89 -11.71 -0.78
C PHE A 177 15.27 -11.46 -0.15
N ALA A 178 15.36 -10.60 0.87
CA ALA A 178 16.61 -10.35 1.59
C ALA A 178 17.14 -11.61 2.30
N ARG A 179 16.26 -12.52 2.71
CA ARG A 179 16.59 -13.80 3.33
C ARG A 179 16.70 -14.96 2.36
N GLU A 180 16.51 -14.72 1.08
CA GLU A 180 16.45 -15.75 0.04
C GLU A 180 15.37 -16.82 0.32
N ASP A 181 14.33 -16.48 1.11
CA ASP A 181 13.24 -17.38 1.49
C ASP A 181 12.03 -17.22 0.56
N GLY A 182 12.17 -17.69 -0.66
CA GLY A 182 11.08 -17.71 -1.64
C GLY A 182 9.89 -18.57 -1.21
N LYS A 183 10.13 -19.64 -0.42
CA LYS A 183 9.06 -20.51 0.08
C LYS A 183 8.12 -19.78 1.03
N LEU A 184 8.67 -18.99 1.97
CA LEU A 184 7.87 -18.18 2.87
C LEU A 184 7.06 -17.16 2.10
N ASN A 185 7.66 -16.51 1.07
CA ASN A 185 6.94 -15.58 0.21
C ASN A 185 5.74 -16.24 -0.47
N LEU A 186 5.92 -17.45 -1.02
CA LEU A 186 4.83 -18.21 -1.64
C LEU A 186 3.72 -18.54 -0.63
N ILE A 187 4.06 -19.01 0.56
CA ILE A 187 3.08 -19.36 1.60
C ILE A 187 2.25 -18.12 1.97
N MET A 188 2.90 -16.98 2.21
CA MET A 188 2.20 -15.72 2.54
C MET A 188 1.30 -15.25 1.38
N GLN A 189 1.78 -15.36 0.15
CA GLN A 189 0.96 -15.05 -1.02
C GLN A 189 -0.25 -15.99 -1.14
N ALA A 190 -0.07 -17.29 -0.90
CA ALA A 190 -1.17 -18.25 -0.92
C ALA A 190 -2.21 -17.97 0.18
N VAL A 191 -1.78 -17.59 1.39
CA VAL A 191 -2.68 -17.20 2.47
C VAL A 191 -3.48 -15.95 2.09
N THR A 192 -2.80 -14.90 1.63
CA THR A 192 -3.47 -13.65 1.22
C THR A 192 -4.45 -13.88 0.09
N THR A 193 -4.01 -14.61 -0.95
CA THR A 193 -4.86 -14.94 -2.11
C THR A 193 -6.04 -15.84 -1.70
N GLY A 194 -5.82 -16.85 -0.86
CA GLY A 194 -6.88 -17.72 -0.37
C GLY A 194 -7.96 -16.95 0.38
N VAL A 195 -7.58 -16.07 1.30
CA VAL A 195 -8.51 -15.19 2.02
C VAL A 195 -9.25 -14.27 1.06
N GLN A 196 -8.55 -13.68 0.09
CA GLN A 196 -9.16 -12.81 -0.91
C GLN A 196 -10.25 -13.56 -1.71
N LEU A 197 -9.94 -14.76 -2.21
CA LEU A 197 -10.89 -15.57 -2.98
C LEU A 197 -12.10 -16.01 -2.14
N ILE A 198 -11.90 -16.39 -0.88
CA ILE A 198 -13.00 -16.75 0.03
C ILE A 198 -13.96 -15.57 0.21
N ILE A 199 -13.42 -14.36 0.42
CA ILE A 199 -14.26 -13.18 0.59
C ILE A 199 -14.95 -12.81 -0.73
N LEU A 200 -14.27 -12.97 -1.87
CA LEU A 200 -14.89 -12.70 -3.17
C LEU A 200 -16.13 -13.56 -3.43
N VAL A 201 -16.20 -14.78 -2.91
CA VAL A 201 -17.40 -15.62 -3.02
C VAL A 201 -18.62 -14.95 -2.39
N THR A 202 -18.45 -14.13 -1.36
CA THR A 202 -19.56 -13.39 -0.75
C THR A 202 -20.22 -12.37 -1.69
N MET A 203 -19.56 -12.03 -2.82
CA MET A 203 -20.15 -11.17 -3.85
C MET A 203 -21.50 -11.70 -4.37
N PHE A 204 -21.69 -13.01 -4.37
CA PHE A 204 -22.95 -13.63 -4.81
C PHE A 204 -24.07 -13.56 -3.76
N VAL A 205 -23.74 -13.21 -2.51
CA VAL A 205 -24.71 -13.10 -1.39
C VAL A 205 -25.16 -11.64 -1.23
N PHE A 206 -24.26 -10.69 -1.50
CA PHE A 206 -24.58 -9.27 -1.38
C PHE A 206 -25.28 -8.70 -2.63
N PRO A 207 -26.11 -7.65 -2.49
CA PRO A 207 -26.70 -6.97 -3.64
C PRO A 207 -25.64 -6.50 -4.63
N PRO A 208 -25.91 -6.60 -5.97
CA PRO A 208 -24.93 -6.32 -7.02
C PRO A 208 -24.31 -4.93 -6.95
N GLN A 209 -25.05 -3.95 -6.42
CA GLN A 209 -24.59 -2.57 -6.23
C GLN A 209 -23.40 -2.44 -5.25
N HIS A 210 -23.12 -3.46 -4.44
CA HIS A 210 -22.01 -3.52 -3.50
C HIS A 210 -20.79 -4.28 -4.06
N ALA A 211 -20.88 -4.85 -5.27
CA ALA A 211 -19.82 -5.69 -5.83
C ALA A 211 -18.43 -5.04 -5.81
N LEU A 212 -18.33 -3.76 -6.18
CA LEU A 212 -17.07 -3.02 -6.14
C LEU A 212 -16.52 -2.88 -4.71
N VAL A 213 -17.40 -2.64 -3.74
CA VAL A 213 -17.04 -2.52 -2.33
C VAL A 213 -16.60 -3.88 -1.77
N VAL A 214 -17.25 -4.97 -2.18
CA VAL A 214 -16.86 -6.34 -1.78
C VAL A 214 -15.46 -6.67 -2.29
N VAL A 215 -15.15 -6.31 -3.53
CA VAL A 215 -13.78 -6.49 -4.09
C VAL A 215 -12.76 -5.68 -3.30
N ALA A 216 -13.05 -4.41 -3.00
CA ALA A 216 -12.19 -3.54 -2.20
C ALA A 216 -11.98 -4.11 -0.78
N ALA A 217 -13.06 -4.61 -0.15
CA ALA A 217 -13.00 -5.24 1.16
C ALA A 217 -12.22 -6.56 1.13
N ALA A 218 -12.41 -7.38 0.11
CA ALA A 218 -11.66 -8.63 -0.07
C ALA A 218 -10.15 -8.37 -0.12
N GLN A 219 -9.72 -7.38 -0.89
CA GLN A 219 -8.32 -6.97 -0.97
C GLN A 219 -7.79 -6.45 0.38
N THR A 220 -8.56 -5.58 1.04
CA THR A 220 -8.17 -4.96 2.32
C THR A 220 -8.04 -6.00 3.43
N ILE A 221 -9.05 -6.88 3.59
CA ILE A 221 -9.07 -7.92 4.62
C ILE A 221 -7.99 -8.98 4.35
N ALA A 222 -7.81 -9.38 3.09
CA ALA A 222 -6.76 -10.32 2.72
C ALA A 222 -5.36 -9.79 3.06
N ASN A 223 -5.09 -8.52 2.75
CA ASN A 223 -3.82 -7.89 3.12
C ASN A 223 -3.66 -7.78 4.63
N LEU A 224 -4.73 -7.48 5.37
CA LEU A 224 -4.69 -7.42 6.84
C LEU A 224 -4.37 -8.78 7.45
N VAL A 225 -5.04 -9.84 7.00
CA VAL A 225 -4.78 -11.21 7.47
C VAL A 225 -3.36 -11.64 7.11
N GLY A 226 -2.92 -11.38 5.88
CA GLY A 226 -1.57 -11.67 5.44
C GLY A 226 -0.50 -10.91 6.24
N ALA A 227 -0.72 -9.63 6.51
CA ALA A 227 0.16 -8.81 7.33
C ALA A 227 0.28 -9.33 8.76
N VAL A 228 -0.84 -9.66 9.41
CA VAL A 228 -0.85 -10.23 10.77
C VAL A 228 -0.15 -11.58 10.79
N ALA A 229 -0.49 -12.48 9.85
CA ALA A 229 0.15 -13.79 9.76
C ALA A 229 1.67 -13.68 9.59
N TRP A 230 2.12 -12.79 8.70
CA TRP A 230 3.55 -12.58 8.50
C TRP A 230 4.24 -11.97 9.73
N LEU A 231 3.64 -10.97 10.38
CA LEU A 231 4.22 -10.36 11.60
C LEU A 231 4.41 -11.39 12.71
N VAL A 232 3.49 -12.33 12.86
CA VAL A 232 3.62 -13.45 13.81
C VAL A 232 4.80 -14.35 13.41
N VAL A 233 4.92 -14.73 12.15
CA VAL A 233 6.01 -15.57 11.65
C VAL A 233 7.36 -14.86 11.82
N ALA A 234 7.48 -13.61 11.39
CA ALA A 234 8.72 -12.83 11.50
C ALA A 234 9.12 -12.60 12.97
N SER A 235 8.14 -12.36 13.84
CA SER A 235 8.38 -12.21 15.29
C SER A 235 8.92 -13.51 15.89
N ARG A 236 8.37 -14.67 15.52
CA ARG A 236 8.88 -15.98 15.97
C ARG A 236 10.29 -16.27 15.44
N GLN A 237 10.53 -16.01 14.16
CA GLN A 237 11.84 -16.26 13.52
C GLN A 237 12.97 -15.41 14.14
N LEU A 238 12.67 -14.19 14.56
CA LEU A 238 13.65 -13.26 15.08
C LEU A 238 13.67 -13.18 16.62
N GLY A 239 12.80 -13.92 17.32
CA GLY A 239 12.69 -13.82 18.79
C GLY A 239 12.17 -12.45 19.25
N GLY A 240 11.11 -11.96 18.60
CA GLY A 240 10.46 -10.67 18.87
C GLY A 240 10.99 -9.51 18.02
N ILE A 241 10.11 -8.63 17.55
CA ILE A 241 10.43 -7.46 16.72
C ILE A 241 10.30 -6.15 17.53
N GLY A 242 9.79 -6.20 18.77
CA GLY A 242 9.49 -5.00 19.54
C GLY A 242 8.17 -4.33 19.12
N MET A 243 7.15 -5.14 18.81
CA MET A 243 5.84 -4.66 18.34
C MET A 243 5.16 -3.68 19.31
N GLY A 244 5.49 -3.69 20.58
CA GLY A 244 4.91 -2.76 21.56
C GLY A 244 5.17 -1.29 21.22
N GLU A 245 6.39 -0.96 20.81
CA GLU A 245 6.75 0.41 20.42
C GLU A 245 6.15 0.79 19.07
N VAL A 246 6.15 -0.15 18.10
CA VAL A 246 5.50 0.03 16.79
C VAL A 246 4.00 0.29 16.96
N ASN A 247 3.31 -0.52 17.76
CA ASN A 247 1.88 -0.36 18.02
C ASN A 247 1.59 0.97 18.72
N ARG A 248 2.44 1.38 19.68
CA ARG A 248 2.28 2.68 20.34
C ARG A 248 2.39 3.84 19.36
N LEU A 249 3.33 3.78 18.42
CA LEU A 249 3.48 4.78 17.37
C LEU A 249 2.25 4.78 16.46
N TRP A 250 1.82 3.60 15.96
CA TRP A 250 0.66 3.47 15.09
C TRP A 250 -0.63 3.98 15.75
N THR A 251 -0.82 3.68 17.04
CA THR A 251 -1.98 4.18 17.80
C THR A 251 -1.96 5.71 17.88
N LYS A 252 -0.82 6.32 18.19
CA LYS A 252 -0.70 7.79 18.23
C LYS A 252 -0.99 8.42 16.85
N LEU A 253 -0.44 7.84 15.78
CA LEU A 253 -0.68 8.30 14.41
C LEU A 253 -2.16 8.14 14.02
N ALA A 254 -2.78 7.02 14.37
CA ALA A 254 -4.19 6.77 14.10
C ALA A 254 -5.09 7.75 14.85
N VAL A 255 -4.85 7.98 16.15
CA VAL A 255 -5.61 8.96 16.95
C VAL A 255 -5.46 10.35 16.37
N ALA A 256 -4.23 10.81 16.07
CA ALA A 256 -4.01 12.11 15.45
C ALA A 256 -4.76 12.24 14.12
N SER A 257 -4.71 11.21 13.30
CA SER A 257 -5.38 11.20 11.99
C SER A 257 -6.90 11.17 12.11
N ILE A 258 -7.47 10.39 13.04
CA ILE A 258 -8.92 10.34 13.28
C ILE A 258 -9.44 11.69 13.77
N VAL A 259 -8.74 12.31 14.73
CA VAL A 259 -9.12 13.64 15.24
C VAL A 259 -9.04 14.70 14.15
N ALA A 260 -8.03 14.66 13.28
CA ALA A 260 -7.92 15.57 12.12
C ALA A 260 -9.01 15.29 11.07
N ALA A 261 -9.43 14.04 10.92
CA ALA A 261 -10.41 13.61 9.91
C ALA A 261 -11.79 14.25 10.11
N VAL A 262 -12.25 14.39 11.36
CA VAL A 262 -13.60 14.90 11.67
C VAL A 262 -13.83 16.32 11.14
N PRO A 263 -13.04 17.34 11.51
CA PRO A 263 -13.23 18.69 10.99
C PRO A 263 -12.96 18.76 9.48
N THR A 264 -12.02 17.97 8.98
CA THR A 264 -11.74 17.89 7.54
C THR A 264 -12.95 17.37 6.76
N TYR A 265 -13.62 16.36 7.27
CA TYR A 265 -14.84 15.81 6.65
C TYR A 265 -15.92 16.89 6.54
N LEU A 266 -16.20 17.59 7.63
CA LEU A 266 -17.22 18.63 7.68
C LEU A 266 -16.92 19.77 6.69
N VAL A 267 -15.67 20.26 6.67
CA VAL A 267 -15.27 21.36 5.78
C VAL A 267 -15.27 20.91 4.32
N ALA A 268 -14.67 19.77 4.00
CA ALA A 268 -14.57 19.29 2.63
C ALA A 268 -15.95 19.03 2.01
N HIS A 269 -16.85 18.37 2.76
CA HIS A 269 -18.22 18.09 2.28
C HIS A 269 -19.11 19.33 2.30
N GLY A 270 -18.89 20.28 3.23
CA GLY A 270 -19.56 21.56 3.23
C GLY A 270 -19.24 22.39 1.99
N ILE A 271 -17.96 22.48 1.60
CA ILE A 271 -17.53 23.16 0.38
C ILE A 271 -18.06 22.44 -0.87
N ASP A 272 -18.00 21.11 -0.89
CA ASP A 272 -18.52 20.29 -1.97
C ASP A 272 -20.03 20.54 -2.20
N ALA A 273 -20.80 20.55 -1.13
CA ALA A 273 -22.24 20.84 -1.16
C ALA A 273 -22.54 22.29 -1.59
N ALA A 274 -21.78 23.26 -1.09
CA ALA A 274 -21.93 24.68 -1.43
C ALA A 274 -21.60 24.95 -2.91
N GLY A 275 -20.75 24.13 -3.52
CA GLY A 275 -20.37 24.23 -4.94
C GLY A 275 -21.47 23.80 -5.92
N HIS A 276 -22.67 23.39 -5.44
CA HIS A 276 -23.83 23.00 -6.26
C HIS A 276 -23.50 22.00 -7.38
N GLY A 277 -22.56 21.06 -7.14
CA GLY A 277 -22.16 20.04 -8.11
C GLY A 277 -21.19 20.55 -9.18
N ALA A 278 -20.71 21.78 -9.12
CA ALA A 278 -19.69 22.27 -10.02
C ALA A 278 -18.31 21.67 -9.67
N TRP A 279 -17.51 21.38 -10.70
CA TRP A 279 -16.15 20.84 -10.53
C TRP A 279 -15.29 21.66 -9.56
N VAL A 280 -15.46 22.99 -9.54
CA VAL A 280 -14.75 23.90 -8.62
C VAL A 280 -15.08 23.60 -7.15
N GLY A 281 -16.33 23.22 -6.85
CA GLY A 281 -16.74 22.81 -5.49
C GLY A 281 -16.04 21.51 -5.07
N HIS A 282 -16.00 20.51 -5.94
CA HIS A 282 -15.32 19.22 -5.69
C HIS A 282 -13.81 19.41 -5.51
N ALA A 283 -13.17 20.15 -6.42
CA ALA A 283 -11.75 20.46 -6.36
C ALA A 283 -11.41 21.31 -5.12
N GLY A 284 -12.23 22.33 -4.82
CA GLY A 284 -12.09 23.15 -3.61
C GLY A 284 -12.20 22.33 -2.33
N GLY A 285 -13.23 21.48 -2.22
CA GLY A 285 -13.42 20.56 -1.09
C GLY A 285 -12.23 19.62 -0.91
N THR A 286 -11.71 19.06 -2.00
CA THR A 286 -10.55 18.16 -1.96
C THR A 286 -9.26 18.88 -1.56
N LEU A 287 -8.95 20.01 -2.16
CA LEU A 287 -7.70 20.74 -1.92
C LEU A 287 -7.71 21.39 -0.53
N ILE A 288 -8.76 22.15 -0.19
CA ILE A 288 -8.86 22.82 1.11
C ILE A 288 -8.97 21.77 2.22
N GLY A 289 -9.78 20.71 2.02
CA GLY A 289 -9.86 19.60 2.96
C GLY A 289 -8.52 18.91 3.14
N GLY A 290 -7.78 18.63 2.05
CA GLY A 290 -6.45 18.04 2.10
C GLY A 290 -5.43 18.89 2.86
N VAL A 291 -5.38 20.19 2.59
CA VAL A 291 -4.49 21.14 3.30
C VAL A 291 -4.87 21.22 4.78
N LEU A 292 -6.17 21.32 5.08
CA LEU A 292 -6.68 21.35 6.46
C LEU A 292 -6.31 20.06 7.21
N PHE A 293 -6.51 18.90 6.58
CA PHE A 293 -6.14 17.62 7.18
C PHE A 293 -4.66 17.56 7.54
N VAL A 294 -3.78 17.93 6.61
CA VAL A 294 -2.33 17.93 6.85
C VAL A 294 -1.98 18.91 7.97
N ALA A 295 -2.53 20.13 7.95
CA ALA A 295 -2.26 21.13 8.99
C ALA A 295 -2.69 20.63 10.38
N LEU A 296 -3.91 20.12 10.51
CA LEU A 296 -4.42 19.58 11.77
C LEU A 296 -3.63 18.36 12.23
N PHE A 297 -3.30 17.44 11.31
CA PHE A 297 -2.48 16.28 11.63
C PHE A 297 -1.10 16.70 12.19
N LEU A 298 -0.43 17.67 11.58
CA LEU A 298 0.87 18.16 12.04
C LEU A 298 0.79 18.82 13.41
N VAL A 299 -0.26 19.60 13.67
CA VAL A 299 -0.52 20.18 14.99
C VAL A 299 -0.73 19.10 16.04
N LEU A 300 -1.57 18.11 15.74
CA LEU A 300 -1.84 16.98 16.64
C LEU A 300 -0.61 16.08 16.84
N ALA A 301 0.20 15.86 15.81
CA ALA A 301 1.47 15.14 15.92
C ALA A 301 2.44 15.83 16.89
N LYS A 302 2.47 17.19 16.88
CA LYS A 302 3.24 18.00 17.83
C LYS A 302 2.69 17.88 19.25
N ILE A 303 1.37 17.94 19.44
CA ILE A 303 0.69 17.81 20.74
C ILE A 303 0.93 16.42 21.34
N LEU A 304 0.81 15.37 20.55
CA LEU A 304 1.03 13.98 20.97
C LEU A 304 2.52 13.61 21.09
N ARG A 305 3.40 14.59 20.84
CA ARG A 305 4.87 14.42 20.87
C ARG A 305 5.32 13.22 20.07
N ILE A 306 4.87 13.14 18.80
CA ILE A 306 5.35 12.11 17.87
C ILE A 306 6.70 12.62 17.32
N VAL A 307 7.77 12.25 18.03
CA VAL A 307 9.14 12.75 17.77
C VAL A 307 9.56 12.41 16.34
N GLU A 308 9.20 11.25 15.85
CA GLU A 308 9.53 10.75 14.52
C GLU A 308 8.99 11.65 13.39
N VAL A 309 7.78 12.21 13.54
CA VAL A 309 7.21 13.19 12.59
C VAL A 309 7.95 14.51 12.69
N LEU A 310 8.25 14.95 13.91
CA LEU A 310 8.94 16.23 14.15
C LEU A 310 10.37 16.22 13.61
N ASP A 311 11.08 15.10 13.75
CA ASP A 311 12.45 14.93 13.24
C ASP A 311 12.51 14.93 11.71
N LEU A 312 11.46 14.48 11.02
CA LEU A 312 11.34 14.60 9.57
C LEU A 312 11.08 16.05 9.12
N LEU A 313 10.38 16.83 9.91
CA LEU A 313 10.03 18.22 9.58
C LEU A 313 11.15 19.22 9.92
N ASN A 314 11.91 18.99 11.00
CA ASN A 314 12.97 19.88 11.47
C ASN A 314 13.99 20.31 10.38
N PRO A 315 14.53 19.40 9.56
CA PRO A 315 15.48 19.80 8.51
C PRO A 315 14.82 20.60 7.38
N MET A 316 13.52 20.34 7.11
CA MET A 316 12.77 21.10 6.10
C MET A 316 12.46 22.51 6.59
N LEU A 317 12.03 22.67 7.84
CA LEU A 317 11.76 23.96 8.45
C LEU A 317 13.05 24.81 8.58
N ARG A 318 14.17 24.24 8.99
CA ARG A 318 15.46 24.92 9.03
C ARG A 318 15.94 25.40 7.65
N LYS A 319 15.63 24.64 6.59
CA LYS A 319 15.99 25.02 5.21
C LYS A 319 15.12 26.14 4.66
N MET A 320 13.85 26.20 5.05
CA MET A 320 12.92 27.30 4.71
C MET A 320 13.29 28.58 5.43
N MET A 321 13.59 28.52 6.74
CA MET A 321 14.01 29.70 7.54
C MET A 321 15.40 30.25 7.18
N ARG A 322 16.24 29.49 6.46
CA ARG A 322 17.52 29.99 5.93
C ARG A 322 17.40 30.66 4.56
N ARG A 323 16.24 30.57 3.91
CA ARG A 323 15.99 31.16 2.58
C ARG A 323 15.08 32.39 2.63
N SER A 324 14.48 32.69 3.78
CA SER A 324 13.83 33.96 4.11
C SER A 324 14.79 34.88 4.86
#